data_4498ac91f1c615aa3a53308a922e16dd
#
_entry.id   4498ac91f1c615aa3a53308a922e16dd
#
_cell.length_a   1.000
_cell.length_b   1.000
_cell.length_c   1.000
_cell.angle_alpha   90.00
_cell.angle_beta   90.00
_cell.angle_gamma   90.00
#
_symmetry.space_group_name_H-M   'P 1'
#
loop_
_entity.id
_entity.type
_entity.pdbx_description
1 polymer ?
#
loop_
_entity_poly.entity_id
_entity_poly.type
_entity_poly.pdbx_seq_one_letter_code
_entity_poly.pdbx_strand_id
1 'polypeptide(L)'
;MKKIPLFAGMLALVASCVSPKSDNGTMSNERLTYFFYDHHNSMRIYNAEKYNVRILEDGRVHVVIDEGCPQEKEFYLNDSTILDDLLGFVKTYKMDKYKEDYEPRMQIHDGDSWRLSYKYDSGRSKSSSGYMAWPDNYNDMRHALGEYFRTWRQREDGALRMDYFRFTGQNAHGLDIEYILERGENETIVTVRNTEKGVKKTFKVGSEVLDEFQQRANMAQLKDKAYDYIPPAEDDATRCTYFVRYNSGDSISGKTGYKQYPGNKESTILEFFNRLIEGEGK
;
A
#
# COMPACT_ATOMS: atom_id res chain seq x y z
N MET A 1 33.00 0.67 -22.15
CA MET A 1 32.57 -0.13 -21.00
C MET A 1 32.72 0.71 -19.75
N LYS A 2 31.66 1.39 -19.32
CA LYS A 2 31.60 2.18 -18.07
C LYS A 2 30.81 1.37 -17.04
N LYS A 3 31.48 0.95 -15.98
CA LYS A 3 30.90 0.22 -14.85
C LYS A 3 30.03 1.20 -14.05
N ILE A 4 28.75 0.89 -13.92
CA ILE A 4 27.82 1.57 -13.05
C ILE A 4 28.03 1.01 -11.64
N PRO A 5 28.29 1.84 -10.61
CA PRO A 5 28.41 1.33 -9.25
C PRO A 5 27.02 0.96 -8.72
N LEU A 6 26.94 -0.26 -8.25
CA LEU A 6 25.84 -0.81 -7.48
C LEU A 6 25.75 -0.01 -6.17
N PHE A 7 24.75 0.83 -6.03
CA PHE A 7 24.41 1.46 -4.75
C PHE A 7 23.77 0.40 -3.85
N ALA A 8 24.59 -0.29 -3.09
CA ALA A 8 24.14 -1.00 -1.90
C ALA A 8 23.73 0.06 -0.88
N GLY A 9 22.43 0.35 -0.82
CA GLY A 9 21.84 1.18 0.20
C GLY A 9 22.02 0.50 1.56
N MET A 10 23.06 0.92 2.26
CA MET A 10 23.36 0.54 3.62
C MET A 10 22.28 1.15 4.50
N LEU A 11 21.32 0.33 4.94
CA LEU A 11 20.42 0.66 6.03
C LEU A 11 21.28 0.77 7.29
N ALA A 12 21.80 1.95 7.57
CA ALA A 12 22.47 2.24 8.82
C ALA A 12 21.41 2.28 9.92
N LEU A 13 21.11 1.11 10.48
CA LEU A 13 20.54 1.01 11.81
C LEU A 13 21.48 1.77 12.75
N VAL A 14 21.04 2.92 13.22
CA VAL A 14 21.69 3.64 14.31
C VAL A 14 21.50 2.80 15.56
N ALA A 15 22.37 1.80 15.71
CA ALA A 15 22.57 1.14 16.97
C ALA A 15 23.29 2.13 17.90
N SER A 16 22.53 3.02 18.51
CA SER A 16 23.01 3.74 19.71
C SER A 16 23.28 2.70 20.78
N CYS A 17 24.55 2.37 20.96
CA CYS A 17 25.01 1.63 22.12
C CYS A 17 24.80 2.49 23.37
N VAL A 18 23.61 2.44 23.92
CA VAL A 18 23.36 2.81 25.30
C VAL A 18 23.61 1.55 26.13
N SER A 19 24.75 1.52 26.81
CA SER A 19 25.03 0.49 27.81
C SER A 19 23.87 0.39 28.79
N PRO A 20 23.22 -0.77 28.95
CA PRO A 20 22.15 -0.91 29.91
C PRO A 20 22.75 -0.88 31.32
N LYS A 21 22.38 0.10 32.13
CA LYS A 21 22.47 -0.04 33.60
C LYS A 21 21.61 -1.24 33.97
N SER A 22 22.20 -2.21 34.60
CA SER A 22 21.56 -3.43 35.08
C SER A 22 20.48 -3.08 36.10
N ASP A 23 19.24 -2.99 35.66
CA ASP A 23 18.10 -3.28 36.50
C ASP A 23 17.90 -4.80 36.45
N ASN A 24 18.10 -5.47 37.58
CA ASN A 24 17.87 -6.87 37.82
C ASN A 24 16.35 -7.17 37.85
N GLY A 25 15.65 -6.89 36.74
CA GLY A 25 14.34 -7.43 36.42
C GLY A 25 14.57 -8.49 35.39
N THR A 26 14.25 -9.77 35.70
CA THR A 26 14.18 -10.89 34.77
C THR A 26 13.53 -10.40 33.48
N MET A 27 14.32 -10.22 32.41
CA MET A 27 13.78 -10.00 31.07
C MET A 27 12.97 -11.25 30.73
N SER A 28 11.66 -11.16 30.83
CA SER A 28 10.79 -12.22 30.34
C SER A 28 11.06 -12.36 28.85
N ASN A 29 11.43 -13.57 28.40
CA ASN A 29 11.57 -13.93 26.99
C ASN A 29 10.21 -13.99 26.30
N GLU A 30 9.26 -13.16 26.72
CA GLU A 30 7.91 -13.10 26.14
C GLU A 30 7.96 -12.66 24.71
N ARG A 31 7.23 -13.35 23.85
CA ARG A 31 7.06 -13.04 22.42
C ARG A 31 5.64 -12.56 22.17
N LEU A 32 5.47 -11.67 21.20
CA LEU A 32 4.13 -11.34 20.74
C LEU A 32 3.55 -12.48 19.91
N THR A 33 2.28 -12.78 20.15
CA THR A 33 1.47 -13.70 19.34
C THR A 33 0.36 -12.98 18.57
N TYR A 34 0.12 -11.73 18.94
CA TYR A 34 -0.90 -10.90 18.35
C TYR A 34 -0.52 -9.42 18.50
N PHE A 35 -0.76 -8.64 17.46
CA PHE A 35 -0.67 -7.18 17.46
C PHE A 35 -1.79 -6.60 16.61
N PHE A 36 -2.48 -5.60 17.14
CA PHE A 36 -3.54 -4.88 16.45
C PHE A 36 -3.39 -3.39 16.71
N TYR A 37 -3.48 -2.61 15.66
CA TYR A 37 -3.57 -1.16 15.69
C TYR A 37 -4.64 -0.70 14.71
N ASP A 38 -5.45 0.26 15.12
CA ASP A 38 -6.51 0.87 14.32
C ASP A 38 -6.58 2.37 14.65
N HIS A 39 -6.56 3.19 13.63
CA HIS A 39 -6.77 4.64 13.71
C HIS A 39 -7.67 5.08 12.58
N HIS A 40 -8.72 5.78 12.89
CA HIS A 40 -9.60 6.34 11.87
C HIS A 40 -10.11 7.72 12.27
N ASN A 41 -10.42 8.53 11.24
CA ASN A 41 -11.04 9.84 11.38
C ASN A 41 -12.49 9.76 10.91
N SER A 42 -13.43 10.14 11.78
CA SER A 42 -14.87 10.08 11.46
C SER A 42 -15.30 10.99 10.31
N MET A 43 -14.53 12.05 10.04
CA MET A 43 -14.78 13.01 8.96
C MET A 43 -14.20 12.57 7.60
N ARG A 44 -13.37 11.55 7.57
CA ARG A 44 -12.66 11.12 6.36
C ARG A 44 -12.87 9.63 6.13
N ILE A 45 -13.72 9.30 5.18
CA ILE A 45 -14.10 7.93 4.81
C ILE A 45 -12.86 7.05 4.47
N TYR A 46 -11.73 7.65 4.13
CA TYR A 46 -10.53 6.97 3.65
C TYR A 46 -9.26 7.20 4.49
N ASN A 47 -9.39 7.66 5.73
CA ASN A 47 -8.26 7.86 6.63
C ASN A 47 -8.27 6.83 7.77
N ALA A 48 -8.42 5.57 7.42
CA ALA A 48 -8.21 4.48 8.36
C ALA A 48 -6.79 3.93 8.18
N GLU A 49 -6.14 3.64 9.30
CA GLU A 49 -4.90 2.87 9.35
C GLU A 49 -5.19 1.68 10.26
N LYS A 50 -5.13 0.47 9.73
CA LYS A 50 -5.41 -0.73 10.50
C LYS A 50 -4.34 -1.77 10.19
N TYR A 51 -3.69 -2.22 11.22
CA TYR A 51 -2.67 -3.27 11.15
C TYR A 51 -3.07 -4.41 12.07
N ASN A 52 -3.12 -5.62 11.53
CA ASN A 52 -3.45 -6.82 12.29
C ASN A 52 -2.44 -7.91 11.97
N VAL A 53 -1.73 -8.37 12.98
CA VAL A 53 -0.72 -9.41 12.86
C VAL A 53 -0.99 -10.47 13.91
N ARG A 54 -1.10 -11.74 13.51
CA ARG A 54 -1.38 -12.84 14.43
C ARG A 54 -0.72 -14.14 14.00
N ILE A 55 -0.29 -14.94 14.97
CA ILE A 55 0.12 -16.33 14.74
C ILE A 55 -1.15 -17.18 14.57
N LEU A 56 -1.15 -18.02 13.54
CA LEU A 56 -2.18 -19.03 13.31
C LEU A 56 -1.84 -20.34 14.01
N GLU A 57 -2.81 -21.26 14.07
CA GLU A 57 -2.62 -22.59 14.67
C GLU A 57 -1.55 -23.43 13.95
N ASP A 58 -1.35 -23.20 12.65
CA ASP A 58 -0.32 -23.87 11.84
C ASP A 58 1.07 -23.23 11.96
N GLY A 59 1.22 -22.21 12.82
CA GLY A 59 2.48 -21.50 13.08
C GLY A 59 2.81 -20.38 12.09
N ARG A 60 2.04 -20.22 11.02
CA ARG A 60 2.21 -19.06 10.11
C ARG A 60 1.74 -17.78 10.77
N VAL A 61 2.29 -16.68 10.33
CA VAL A 61 1.84 -15.34 10.74
C VAL A 61 0.96 -14.74 9.66
N HIS A 62 -0.26 -14.43 10.03
CA HIS A 62 -1.22 -13.73 9.19
C HIS A 62 -1.09 -12.22 9.40
N VAL A 63 -0.95 -11.46 8.30
CA VAL A 63 -0.76 -10.01 8.30
C VAL A 63 -1.85 -9.36 7.47
N VAL A 64 -2.48 -8.35 8.04
CA VAL A 64 -3.45 -7.48 7.35
C VAL A 64 -3.00 -6.03 7.49
N ILE A 65 -2.88 -5.34 6.38
CA ILE A 65 -2.52 -3.91 6.29
C ILE A 65 -3.63 -3.19 5.54
N ASP A 66 -4.33 -2.29 6.22
CA ASP A 66 -5.32 -1.40 5.64
C ASP A 66 -4.94 0.05 5.97
N GLU A 67 -4.64 0.83 4.96
CA GLU A 67 -4.23 2.23 5.09
C GLU A 67 -5.30 3.18 4.53
N GLY A 68 -6.55 2.79 4.64
CA GLY A 68 -7.70 3.57 4.16
C GLY A 68 -7.82 3.58 2.63
N CYS A 69 -7.12 2.70 1.95
CA CYS A 69 -7.28 2.42 0.53
C CYS A 69 -8.36 1.37 0.33
N PRO A 70 -9.03 1.33 -0.84
CA PRO A 70 -10.08 0.37 -1.10
C PRO A 70 -9.61 -1.09 -1.09
N GLN A 71 -8.33 -1.33 -0.99
CA GLN A 71 -7.75 -2.67 -0.89
C GLN A 71 -6.94 -2.84 0.38
N GLU A 72 -7.52 -3.58 1.30
CA GLU A 72 -6.82 -4.25 2.38
C GLU A 72 -5.78 -5.21 1.77
N LYS A 73 -4.55 -5.17 2.26
CA LYS A 73 -3.50 -6.12 1.87
C LYS A 73 -3.43 -7.22 2.91
N GLU A 74 -3.60 -8.45 2.46
CA GLU A 74 -3.53 -9.64 3.30
C GLU A 74 -2.45 -10.59 2.76
N PHE A 75 -1.59 -11.09 3.65
CA PHE A 75 -0.57 -12.08 3.30
C PHE A 75 -0.15 -12.93 4.50
N TYR A 76 0.63 -13.98 4.23
CA TYR A 76 1.07 -14.95 5.24
C TYR A 76 2.59 -15.07 5.23
N LEU A 77 3.19 -15.09 6.41
CA LEU A 77 4.62 -15.29 6.60
C LEU A 77 4.86 -16.65 7.29
N ASN A 78 5.98 -17.30 6.95
CA ASN A 78 6.39 -18.55 7.55
C ASN A 78 7.25 -18.36 8.82
N ASP A 79 7.54 -17.12 9.18
CA ASP A 79 8.34 -16.76 10.35
C ASP A 79 7.65 -15.66 11.18
N SER A 80 8.12 -15.46 12.40
CA SER A 80 7.58 -14.48 13.33
C SER A 80 8.34 -13.14 13.37
N THR A 81 9.25 -12.90 12.45
CA THR A 81 10.12 -11.69 12.43
C THR A 81 9.32 -10.40 12.59
N ILE A 82 8.18 -10.29 11.92
CA ILE A 82 7.30 -9.13 12.04
C ILE A 82 6.80 -8.90 13.47
N LEU A 83 6.51 -9.97 14.22
CA LEU A 83 6.07 -9.87 15.61
C LEU A 83 7.23 -9.54 16.57
N ASP A 84 8.44 -10.02 16.26
CA ASP A 84 9.65 -9.67 17.02
C ASP A 84 10.00 -8.18 16.82
N ASP A 85 9.86 -7.65 15.60
CA ASP A 85 10.00 -6.23 15.31
C ASP A 85 8.94 -5.40 16.05
N LEU A 86 7.67 -5.83 16.02
CA LEU A 86 6.58 -5.15 16.73
C LEU A 86 6.76 -5.17 18.25
N LEU A 87 7.36 -6.23 18.80
CA LEU A 87 7.80 -6.23 20.20
C LEU A 87 8.85 -5.13 20.45
N GLY A 88 9.75 -4.90 19.50
CA GLY A 88 10.68 -3.77 19.51
C GLY A 88 9.95 -2.43 19.58
N PHE A 89 8.89 -2.22 18.80
CA PHE A 89 8.04 -1.02 18.87
C PHE A 89 7.38 -0.86 20.24
N VAL A 90 6.78 -1.95 20.77
CA VAL A 90 6.16 -1.93 22.11
C VAL A 90 7.14 -1.42 23.16
N LYS A 91 8.39 -1.90 23.13
CA LYS A 91 9.44 -1.49 24.05
C LYS A 91 9.92 -0.03 23.81
N THR A 92 10.20 0.32 22.57
CA THR A 92 10.74 1.63 22.19
C THR A 92 9.77 2.75 22.52
N TYR A 93 8.50 2.57 22.22
CA TYR A 93 7.44 3.56 22.46
C TYR A 93 6.77 3.39 23.82
N LYS A 94 7.27 2.46 24.67
CA LYS A 94 6.76 2.22 26.03
C LYS A 94 5.23 2.01 26.05
N MET A 95 4.72 1.26 25.07
CA MET A 95 3.27 1.05 24.91
C MET A 95 2.64 0.33 26.10
N ASP A 96 3.43 -0.47 26.86
CA ASP A 96 2.98 -1.09 28.11
C ASP A 96 2.54 -0.07 29.17
N LYS A 97 3.04 1.18 29.08
CA LYS A 97 2.71 2.27 30.00
C LYS A 97 1.49 3.07 29.56
N TYR A 98 0.91 2.80 28.40
CA TYR A 98 -0.29 3.48 27.95
C TYR A 98 -1.45 3.17 28.90
N LYS A 99 -2.31 4.17 29.16
CA LYS A 99 -3.57 3.96 29.87
C LYS A 99 -4.50 3.10 29.02
N GLU A 100 -5.48 2.49 29.65
CA GLU A 100 -6.50 1.74 28.93
C GLU A 100 -7.32 2.65 28.04
N ASP A 101 -7.72 3.81 28.58
CA ASP A 101 -8.54 4.79 27.87
C ASP A 101 -7.95 6.20 27.97
N TYR A 102 -8.08 6.93 26.86
CA TYR A 102 -7.75 8.34 26.73
C TYR A 102 -8.99 9.09 26.26
N GLU A 103 -9.44 10.04 27.08
CA GLU A 103 -10.61 10.86 26.80
C GLU A 103 -10.24 12.34 26.65
N PRO A 104 -10.90 13.09 25.76
CA PRO A 104 -10.70 14.52 25.64
C PRO A 104 -11.26 15.27 26.85
N ARG A 105 -10.69 16.41 27.15
CA ARG A 105 -11.15 17.27 28.28
C ARG A 105 -12.52 17.92 28.00
N MET A 106 -12.94 17.97 26.73
CA MET A 106 -14.20 18.54 26.28
C MET A 106 -14.94 17.54 25.39
N GLN A 107 -16.26 17.62 25.37
CA GLN A 107 -17.05 16.80 24.47
C GLN A 107 -16.82 17.25 23.03
N ILE A 108 -16.37 16.32 22.19
CA ILE A 108 -16.10 16.51 20.75
C ILE A 108 -17.00 15.52 20.01
N HIS A 109 -17.73 15.98 19.00
CA HIS A 109 -18.68 15.13 18.28
C HIS A 109 -18.05 14.42 17.08
N ASP A 110 -17.02 15.03 16.45
CA ASP A 110 -16.34 14.49 15.27
C ASP A 110 -14.82 14.53 15.50
N GLY A 111 -14.15 13.44 15.22
CA GLY A 111 -12.71 13.40 15.42
C GLY A 111 -12.06 12.05 15.19
N ASP A 112 -10.81 11.99 15.59
CA ASP A 112 -9.98 10.80 15.46
C ASP A 112 -10.20 9.84 16.62
N SER A 113 -10.30 8.55 16.30
CA SER A 113 -10.27 7.48 17.29
C SER A 113 -9.15 6.51 16.97
N TRP A 114 -8.63 5.85 17.99
CA TRP A 114 -7.59 4.86 17.84
C TRP A 114 -7.73 3.74 18.85
N ARG A 115 -7.21 2.57 18.48
CA ARG A 115 -7.12 1.39 19.33
C ARG A 115 -5.79 0.68 19.09
N LEU A 116 -5.21 0.20 20.18
CA LEU A 116 -4.01 -0.62 20.18
C LEU A 116 -4.27 -1.82 21.09
N SER A 117 -3.98 -3.03 20.61
CA SER A 117 -3.97 -4.20 21.48
C SER A 117 -2.91 -5.21 21.03
N TYR A 118 -2.33 -5.92 21.99
CA TYR A 118 -1.38 -6.98 21.71
C TYR A 118 -1.41 -8.06 22.80
N LYS A 119 -0.95 -9.25 22.43
CA LYS A 119 -0.90 -10.41 23.33
C LYS A 119 0.47 -11.05 23.25
N TYR A 120 0.91 -11.57 24.38
CA TYR A 120 2.12 -12.35 24.53
C TYR A 120 1.82 -13.84 24.57
N ASP A 121 2.82 -14.67 24.32
CA ASP A 121 2.76 -16.13 24.44
C ASP A 121 2.50 -16.60 25.88
N SER A 122 2.85 -15.80 26.88
CA SER A 122 2.49 -16.03 28.29
C SER A 122 0.99 -15.90 28.59
N GLY A 123 0.19 -15.41 27.63
CA GLY A 123 -1.22 -15.07 27.82
C GLY A 123 -1.46 -13.65 28.33
N ARG A 124 -0.43 -12.92 28.72
CA ARG A 124 -0.53 -11.49 29.06
C ARG A 124 -0.99 -10.70 27.84
N SER A 125 -1.86 -9.73 28.07
CA SER A 125 -2.35 -8.83 27.02
C SER A 125 -2.40 -7.40 27.48
N LYS A 126 -2.40 -6.48 26.52
CA LYS A 126 -2.58 -5.05 26.71
C LYS A 126 -3.59 -4.52 25.70
N SER A 127 -4.45 -3.61 26.14
CA SER A 127 -5.33 -2.83 25.30
C SER A 127 -5.27 -1.37 25.72
N SER A 128 -5.35 -0.49 24.73
CA SER A 128 -5.41 0.95 24.92
C SER A 128 -6.25 1.57 23.82
N SER A 129 -7.03 2.57 24.14
CA SER A 129 -7.87 3.29 23.18
C SER A 129 -7.92 4.77 23.49
N GLY A 130 -8.35 5.56 22.51
CA GLY A 130 -8.60 6.97 22.71
C GLY A 130 -9.49 7.57 21.63
N TYR A 131 -10.21 8.60 22.04
CA TYR A 131 -10.99 9.46 21.16
C TYR A 131 -10.53 10.89 21.37
N MET A 132 -9.99 11.54 20.33
CA MET A 132 -9.42 12.89 20.38
C MET A 132 -8.48 13.14 21.57
N ALA A 133 -7.83 12.08 22.06
CA ALA A 133 -6.87 12.11 23.16
C ALA A 133 -5.83 10.99 22.97
N TRP A 134 -4.59 11.30 23.25
CA TRP A 134 -3.44 10.45 22.90
C TRP A 134 -2.38 10.43 23.99
N PRO A 135 -1.55 9.37 24.06
CA PRO A 135 -0.28 9.41 24.79
C PRO A 135 0.67 10.48 24.22
N ASP A 136 1.59 10.99 25.02
CA ASP A 136 2.51 12.06 24.61
C ASP A 136 3.34 11.70 23.35
N ASN A 137 3.70 10.42 23.18
CA ASN A 137 4.52 9.94 22.07
C ASN A 137 3.69 9.26 20.96
N TYR A 138 2.39 9.47 20.94
CA TYR A 138 1.49 8.78 20.01
C TYR A 138 1.80 9.05 18.54
N ASN A 139 2.04 10.31 18.18
CA ASN A 139 2.31 10.67 16.79
C ASN A 139 3.60 10.04 16.25
N ASP A 140 4.65 10.01 17.08
CA ASP A 140 5.93 9.38 16.71
C ASP A 140 5.76 7.86 16.54
N MET A 141 5.03 7.23 17.44
CA MET A 141 4.69 5.81 17.37
C MET A 141 3.87 5.50 16.12
N ARG A 142 2.80 6.26 15.87
CA ARG A 142 1.93 6.08 14.70
C ARG A 142 2.70 6.23 13.39
N HIS A 143 3.51 7.29 13.29
CA HIS A 143 4.33 7.53 12.11
C HIS A 143 5.31 6.37 11.86
N ALA A 144 6.01 5.92 12.87
CA ALA A 144 6.96 4.82 12.76
C ALA A 144 6.28 3.49 12.41
N LEU A 145 5.11 3.20 12.97
CA LEU A 145 4.30 2.03 12.57
C LEU A 145 3.87 2.12 11.11
N GLY A 146 3.38 3.30 10.67
CA GLY A 146 2.99 3.52 9.28
C GLY A 146 4.13 3.27 8.31
N GLU A 147 5.32 3.82 8.58
CA GLU A 147 6.52 3.58 7.76
C GLU A 147 6.92 2.10 7.74
N TYR A 148 6.87 1.43 8.89
CA TYR A 148 7.19 0.01 9.00
C TYR A 148 6.25 -0.87 8.17
N PHE A 149 4.94 -0.70 8.31
CA PHE A 149 3.96 -1.48 7.55
C PHE A 149 3.96 -1.13 6.06
N ARG A 150 4.25 0.12 5.70
CA ARG A 150 4.46 0.51 4.31
C ARG A 150 5.64 -0.22 3.67
N THR A 151 6.73 -0.43 4.42
CA THR A 151 7.86 -1.23 3.94
C THR A 151 7.46 -2.68 3.66
N TRP A 152 6.68 -3.29 4.55
CA TRP A 152 6.15 -4.64 4.35
C TRP A 152 5.23 -4.71 3.13
N ARG A 153 4.32 -3.76 3.01
CA ARG A 153 3.43 -3.65 1.85
C ARG A 153 4.21 -3.55 0.54
N GLN A 154 5.23 -2.68 0.48
CA GLN A 154 6.07 -2.51 -0.69
C GLN A 154 6.86 -3.79 -1.02
N ARG A 155 7.33 -4.52 -0.02
CA ARG A 155 8.02 -5.79 -0.19
C ARG A 155 7.11 -6.84 -0.82
N GLU A 156 5.91 -7.01 -0.28
CA GLU A 156 4.92 -7.92 -0.82
C GLU A 156 4.44 -7.50 -2.22
N ASP A 157 4.30 -6.22 -2.44
CA ASP A 157 3.96 -5.67 -3.75
C ASP A 157 5.08 -5.87 -4.77
N GLY A 158 6.33 -5.79 -4.35
CA GLY A 158 7.50 -6.07 -5.18
C GLY A 158 7.66 -7.54 -5.57
N ALA A 159 7.13 -8.46 -4.77
CA ALA A 159 7.07 -9.88 -5.09
C ALA A 159 5.99 -10.21 -6.14
N LEU A 160 4.99 -9.34 -6.30
CA LEU A 160 3.95 -9.47 -7.31
C LEU A 160 4.44 -8.92 -8.64
N ARG A 161 4.42 -9.75 -9.66
CA ARG A 161 4.69 -9.32 -11.05
C ARG A 161 3.36 -9.13 -11.77
N MET A 162 3.21 -7.97 -12.43
CA MET A 162 2.07 -7.70 -13.28
C MET A 162 2.14 -8.59 -14.52
N ASP A 163 1.08 -9.34 -14.78
CA ASP A 163 0.95 -10.18 -15.98
C ASP A 163 0.04 -9.55 -17.04
N TYR A 164 -0.86 -8.69 -16.58
CA TYR A 164 -1.83 -8.07 -17.48
C TYR A 164 -2.25 -6.71 -16.94
N PHE A 165 -2.31 -5.74 -17.82
CA PHE A 165 -2.89 -4.40 -17.57
C PHE A 165 -3.83 -4.03 -18.71
N ARG A 166 -4.98 -3.49 -18.40
CA ARG A 166 -5.92 -2.92 -19.37
C ARG A 166 -6.43 -1.58 -18.85
N PHE A 167 -6.40 -0.58 -19.71
CA PHE A 167 -7.02 0.72 -19.49
C PHE A 167 -7.99 0.98 -20.63
N THR A 168 -9.19 1.46 -20.29
CA THR A 168 -10.20 1.87 -21.30
C THR A 168 -10.74 3.23 -20.92
N GLY A 169 -10.99 4.06 -21.94
CA GLY A 169 -11.65 5.35 -21.81
C GLY A 169 -12.73 5.50 -22.86
N GLN A 170 -13.91 5.98 -22.48
CA GLN A 170 -15.02 6.22 -23.37
C GLN A 170 -15.75 7.50 -22.97
N ASN A 171 -16.12 8.32 -23.96
CA ASN A 171 -16.96 9.51 -23.76
C ASN A 171 -18.23 9.45 -24.61
N ALA A 172 -19.15 10.38 -24.38
CA ALA A 172 -20.41 10.48 -25.09
C ALA A 172 -20.24 10.74 -26.60
N HIS A 173 -19.09 11.26 -27.03
CA HIS A 173 -18.78 11.58 -28.43
C HIS A 173 -18.06 10.44 -29.17
N GLY A 174 -17.99 9.24 -28.56
CA GLY A 174 -17.39 8.06 -29.19
C GLY A 174 -15.88 7.99 -29.12
N LEU A 175 -15.23 8.81 -28.27
CA LEU A 175 -13.82 8.58 -27.95
C LEU A 175 -13.72 7.21 -27.31
N ASP A 176 -12.94 6.33 -27.95
CA ASP A 176 -12.70 4.99 -27.47
C ASP A 176 -11.19 4.76 -27.43
N ILE A 177 -10.67 4.66 -26.19
CA ILE A 177 -9.26 4.44 -25.91
C ILE A 177 -9.16 3.08 -25.23
N GLU A 178 -8.28 2.23 -25.72
CA GLU A 178 -7.94 0.99 -25.08
C GLU A 178 -6.43 0.75 -25.18
N TYR A 179 -5.82 0.54 -24.01
CA TYR A 179 -4.42 0.19 -23.87
C TYR A 179 -4.32 -1.12 -23.10
N ILE A 180 -3.60 -2.08 -23.67
CA ILE A 180 -3.36 -3.38 -23.02
C ILE A 180 -1.86 -3.66 -23.04
N LEU A 181 -1.37 -4.14 -21.89
CA LEU A 181 -0.07 -4.79 -21.77
C LEU A 181 -0.32 -6.22 -21.28
N GLU A 182 0.22 -7.20 -21.97
CA GLU A 182 0.09 -8.61 -21.62
C GLU A 182 1.46 -9.28 -21.65
N ARG A 183 1.82 -9.97 -20.58
CA ARG A 183 3.08 -10.69 -20.45
C ARG A 183 3.04 -11.96 -21.29
N GLY A 184 3.96 -12.08 -22.25
CA GLY A 184 4.30 -13.33 -22.94
C GLY A 184 5.48 -14.02 -22.27
N GLU A 185 6.00 -15.07 -22.88
CA GLU A 185 7.15 -15.83 -22.35
C GLU A 185 8.41 -14.98 -22.24
N ASN A 186 8.77 -14.25 -23.30
CA ASN A 186 9.99 -13.44 -23.39
C ASN A 186 9.71 -12.01 -23.91
N GLU A 187 8.48 -11.61 -23.96
CA GLU A 187 8.03 -10.37 -24.57
C GLU A 187 6.80 -9.82 -23.83
N THR A 188 6.50 -8.55 -24.06
CA THR A 188 5.22 -7.93 -23.69
C THR A 188 4.43 -7.64 -24.96
N ILE A 189 3.20 -8.11 -25.02
CA ILE A 189 2.26 -7.79 -26.10
C ILE A 189 1.58 -6.48 -25.73
N VAL A 190 1.70 -5.50 -26.61
CA VAL A 190 1.08 -4.18 -26.47
C VAL A 190 -0.07 -4.06 -27.46
N THR A 191 -1.26 -3.76 -26.98
CA THR A 191 -2.40 -3.40 -27.82
C THR A 191 -2.81 -1.97 -27.55
N VAL A 192 -2.92 -1.19 -28.60
CA VAL A 192 -3.32 0.22 -28.55
C VAL A 192 -4.48 0.44 -29.49
N ARG A 193 -5.55 1.01 -28.96
CA ARG A 193 -6.66 1.55 -29.73
C ARG A 193 -6.94 2.97 -29.27
N ASN A 194 -6.94 3.89 -30.20
CA ASN A 194 -7.27 5.29 -29.94
C ASN A 194 -7.99 5.84 -31.16
N THR A 195 -9.31 6.01 -31.05
CA THR A 195 -10.16 6.45 -32.18
C THR A 195 -9.89 7.89 -32.56
N GLU A 196 -9.54 8.77 -31.62
CA GLU A 196 -9.18 10.16 -31.89
C GLU A 196 -7.92 10.27 -32.76
N LYS A 197 -6.93 9.42 -32.49
CA LYS A 197 -5.67 9.37 -33.25
C LYS A 197 -5.71 8.44 -34.47
N GLY A 198 -6.83 7.76 -34.71
CA GLY A 198 -6.96 6.75 -35.77
C GLY A 198 -6.02 5.55 -35.59
N VAL A 199 -5.57 5.29 -34.39
CA VAL A 199 -4.59 4.23 -34.09
C VAL A 199 -5.31 2.96 -33.66
N LYS A 200 -4.98 1.83 -34.31
CA LYS A 200 -5.30 0.48 -33.85
C LYS A 200 -4.11 -0.42 -34.19
N LYS A 201 -3.31 -0.75 -33.17
CA LYS A 201 -2.09 -1.54 -33.35
C LYS A 201 -1.96 -2.60 -32.26
N THR A 202 -1.37 -3.73 -32.63
CA THR A 202 -0.85 -4.72 -31.67
C THR A 202 0.58 -5.04 -32.08
N PHE A 203 1.51 -4.94 -31.14
CA PHE A 203 2.92 -5.17 -31.38
C PHE A 203 3.60 -5.77 -30.16
N LYS A 204 4.83 -6.21 -30.30
CA LYS A 204 5.62 -6.86 -29.27
C LYS A 204 6.79 -5.97 -28.89
N VAL A 205 7.08 -5.92 -27.59
CA VAL A 205 8.23 -5.20 -27.00
C VAL A 205 8.94 -6.12 -26.02
N GLY A 206 10.08 -5.68 -25.49
CA GLY A 206 10.82 -6.45 -24.48
C GLY A 206 9.99 -6.72 -23.23
N SER A 207 10.28 -7.83 -22.54
CA SER A 207 9.56 -8.25 -21.33
C SER A 207 9.69 -7.23 -20.18
N GLU A 208 10.76 -6.42 -20.17
CA GLU A 208 11.05 -5.36 -19.21
C GLU A 208 10.04 -4.21 -19.24
N VAL A 209 9.32 -4.03 -20.35
CA VAL A 209 8.37 -2.92 -20.53
C VAL A 209 7.21 -3.01 -19.54
N LEU A 210 6.72 -4.22 -19.26
CA LEU A 210 5.65 -4.41 -18.29
C LEU A 210 6.14 -4.22 -16.85
N ASP A 211 7.40 -4.57 -16.56
CA ASP A 211 8.02 -4.32 -15.27
C ASP A 211 8.26 -2.81 -15.05
N GLU A 212 8.71 -2.09 -16.08
CA GLU A 212 8.81 -0.63 -16.04
C GLU A 212 7.44 0.03 -15.84
N PHE A 213 6.42 -0.46 -16.53
CA PHE A 213 5.05 0.03 -16.35
C PHE A 213 4.55 -0.20 -14.94
N GLN A 214 4.76 -1.40 -14.37
CA GLN A 214 4.38 -1.71 -12.99
C GLN A 214 5.02 -0.75 -11.99
N GLN A 215 6.31 -0.44 -12.13
CA GLN A 215 6.99 0.53 -11.27
C GLN A 215 6.34 1.92 -11.36
N ARG A 216 6.00 2.38 -12.56
CA ARG A 216 5.32 3.67 -12.76
C ARG A 216 3.90 3.66 -12.22
N ALA A 217 3.17 2.57 -12.41
CA ALA A 217 1.83 2.38 -11.89
C ALA A 217 1.81 2.38 -10.36
N ASN A 218 2.79 1.74 -9.73
CA ASN A 218 2.95 1.75 -8.28
C ASN A 218 3.29 3.16 -7.76
N MET A 219 4.22 3.89 -8.42
CA MET A 219 4.55 5.27 -8.07
C MET A 219 3.35 6.22 -8.27
N ALA A 220 2.53 6.00 -9.29
CA ALA A 220 1.32 6.76 -9.54
C ALA A 220 0.16 6.38 -8.59
N GLN A 221 0.37 5.43 -7.68
CA GLN A 221 -0.65 4.93 -6.74
C GLN A 221 -1.93 4.43 -7.43
N LEU A 222 -1.84 3.88 -8.65
CA LEU A 222 -2.98 3.25 -9.33
C LEU A 222 -3.56 2.11 -8.48
N LYS A 223 -2.72 1.46 -7.69
CA LYS A 223 -3.06 0.41 -6.75
C LYS A 223 -3.90 0.92 -5.57
N ASP A 224 -3.68 2.14 -5.16
CA ASP A 224 -4.24 2.69 -3.91
C ASP A 224 -5.60 3.35 -4.09
N LYS A 225 -6.14 3.42 -5.31
CA LYS A 225 -7.38 4.14 -5.57
C LYS A 225 -8.24 3.43 -6.63
N ALA A 226 -8.78 2.28 -6.26
CA ALA A 226 -9.99 1.79 -6.90
C ALA A 226 -11.17 2.68 -6.46
N TYR A 227 -11.30 3.86 -7.03
CA TYR A 227 -12.45 4.71 -6.77
C TYR A 227 -13.61 4.28 -7.64
N ASP A 228 -14.70 3.88 -7.02
CA ASP A 228 -16.04 3.89 -7.62
C ASP A 228 -16.66 5.30 -7.57
N TYR A 229 -15.86 6.33 -7.78
CA TYR A 229 -16.41 7.66 -7.91
C TYR A 229 -17.02 7.81 -9.31
N ILE A 230 -18.33 7.74 -9.37
CA ILE A 230 -19.11 8.11 -10.55
C ILE A 230 -19.44 9.60 -10.37
N PRO A 231 -18.78 10.52 -11.10
CA PRO A 231 -19.20 11.91 -11.06
C PRO A 231 -20.64 12.00 -11.51
N PRO A 232 -21.44 12.97 -10.97
CA PRO A 232 -22.75 13.25 -11.51
C PRO A 232 -22.62 13.47 -13.02
N ALA A 233 -23.55 12.97 -13.78
CA ALA A 233 -23.54 12.95 -15.23
C ALA A 233 -23.43 14.38 -15.80
N GLU A 234 -22.22 14.84 -16.04
CA GLU A 234 -21.95 15.89 -17.00
C GLU A 234 -21.82 15.21 -18.37
N ASP A 235 -22.54 15.69 -19.37
CA ASP A 235 -22.67 15.06 -20.69
C ASP A 235 -21.32 14.83 -21.42
N ASP A 236 -20.23 15.43 -20.99
CA ASP A 236 -18.90 15.36 -21.59
C ASP A 236 -17.85 14.57 -20.77
N ALA A 237 -18.25 13.90 -19.71
CA ALA A 237 -17.29 13.19 -18.88
C ALA A 237 -16.79 11.89 -19.52
N THR A 238 -15.49 11.82 -19.80
CA THR A 238 -14.85 10.56 -20.19
C THR A 238 -14.83 9.61 -18.99
N ARG A 239 -15.35 8.41 -19.16
CA ARG A 239 -15.30 7.34 -18.16
C ARG A 239 -14.11 6.46 -18.46
N CYS A 240 -13.18 6.37 -17.52
CA CYS A 240 -12.04 5.49 -17.62
C CYS A 240 -12.15 4.32 -16.66
N THR A 241 -11.74 3.15 -17.09
CA THR A 241 -11.61 1.97 -16.24
C THR A 241 -10.21 1.40 -16.40
N TYR A 242 -9.69 0.80 -15.35
CA TYR A 242 -8.47 0.01 -15.43
C TYR A 242 -8.66 -1.35 -14.77
N PHE A 243 -7.88 -2.30 -15.24
CA PHE A 243 -7.81 -3.65 -14.71
C PHE A 243 -6.35 -4.09 -14.70
N VAL A 244 -5.91 -4.65 -13.58
CA VAL A 244 -4.57 -5.21 -13.38
C VAL A 244 -4.71 -6.65 -12.92
N ARG A 245 -3.90 -7.55 -13.45
CA ARG A 245 -3.76 -8.92 -12.95
C ARG A 245 -2.28 -9.21 -12.68
N TYR A 246 -2.03 -9.89 -11.58
CA TYR A 246 -0.69 -10.31 -11.14
C TYR A 246 -0.48 -11.81 -11.33
N ASN A 247 0.77 -12.23 -11.30
CA ASN A 247 1.20 -13.64 -11.38
C ASN A 247 0.66 -14.52 -10.25
N SER A 248 0.24 -13.95 -9.13
CA SER A 248 -0.48 -14.64 -8.05
C SER A 248 -1.92 -15.02 -8.41
N GLY A 249 -2.47 -14.47 -9.50
CA GLY A 249 -3.89 -14.54 -9.84
C GLY A 249 -4.73 -13.41 -9.25
N ASP A 250 -4.16 -12.61 -8.33
CA ASP A 250 -4.83 -11.44 -7.78
C ASP A 250 -5.10 -10.40 -8.86
N SER A 251 -6.19 -9.68 -8.72
CA SER A 251 -6.55 -8.62 -9.66
C SER A 251 -7.08 -7.38 -8.97
N ILE A 252 -6.86 -6.25 -9.62
CA ILE A 252 -7.32 -4.93 -9.18
C ILE A 252 -8.10 -4.30 -10.31
N SER A 253 -9.25 -3.71 -10.02
CA SER A 253 -10.01 -2.93 -10.98
C SER A 253 -10.46 -1.61 -10.35
N GLY A 254 -10.56 -0.58 -11.19
CA GLY A 254 -11.05 0.73 -10.75
C GLY A 254 -11.71 1.50 -11.88
N LYS A 255 -12.50 2.50 -11.50
CA LYS A 255 -13.15 3.44 -12.40
C LYS A 255 -12.69 4.84 -12.05
N THR A 256 -12.41 5.64 -13.05
CA THR A 256 -12.05 7.06 -12.85
C THR A 256 -12.85 7.93 -13.80
N GLY A 257 -13.17 9.16 -13.38
CA GLY A 257 -13.75 10.18 -14.27
C GLY A 257 -12.68 11.18 -14.70
N TYR A 258 -12.60 11.45 -16.00
CA TYR A 258 -11.52 12.22 -16.62
C TYR A 258 -11.36 13.65 -16.09
N LYS A 259 -12.45 14.35 -15.74
CA LYS A 259 -12.41 15.77 -15.33
C LYS A 259 -12.05 16.04 -13.87
N GLN A 260 -12.01 15.07 -13.01
CA GLN A 260 -11.88 15.29 -11.56
C GLN A 260 -10.55 14.88 -10.95
N TYR A 261 -9.64 14.33 -11.73
CA TYR A 261 -8.31 14.02 -11.25
C TYR A 261 -7.32 15.11 -11.61
N PRO A 262 -6.67 15.74 -10.62
CA PRO A 262 -5.53 16.59 -10.92
C PRO A 262 -4.44 15.73 -11.56
N GLY A 263 -4.37 15.81 -12.83
CA GLY A 263 -3.26 15.75 -13.76
C GLY A 263 -2.29 14.58 -13.80
N ASN A 264 -2.07 13.80 -12.72
CA ASN A 264 -0.82 13.05 -12.64
C ASN A 264 -0.90 11.55 -12.97
N LYS A 265 -2.06 10.90 -12.84
CA LYS A 265 -2.13 9.43 -13.00
C LYS A 265 -2.46 8.99 -14.41
N GLU A 266 -3.47 9.59 -14.98
CA GLU A 266 -3.87 9.32 -16.37
C GLU A 266 -2.82 9.83 -17.34
N SER A 267 -2.22 11.00 -17.06
CA SER A 267 -1.08 11.50 -17.84
C SER A 267 0.07 10.48 -17.84
N THR A 268 0.39 9.88 -16.71
CA THR A 268 1.47 8.89 -16.63
C THR A 268 1.18 7.64 -17.49
N ILE A 269 -0.06 7.13 -17.49
CA ILE A 269 -0.46 6.01 -18.34
C ILE A 269 -0.41 6.42 -19.81
N LEU A 270 -1.05 7.54 -20.16
CA LEU A 270 -1.12 8.04 -21.52
C LEU A 270 0.27 8.36 -22.08
N GLU A 271 1.13 8.99 -21.29
CA GLU A 271 2.51 9.28 -21.67
C GLU A 271 3.32 8.01 -21.89
N PHE A 272 3.13 6.99 -21.05
CA PHE A 272 3.81 5.71 -21.22
C PHE A 272 3.44 5.07 -22.55
N PHE A 273 2.16 4.96 -22.86
CA PHE A 273 1.69 4.36 -24.12
C PHE A 273 2.03 5.20 -25.34
N ASN A 274 1.99 6.53 -25.24
CA ASN A 274 2.42 7.41 -26.33
C ASN A 274 3.90 7.19 -26.69
N ARG A 275 4.79 7.03 -25.69
CA ARG A 275 6.21 6.70 -25.93
C ARG A 275 6.40 5.36 -26.60
N LEU A 276 5.62 4.33 -26.24
CA LEU A 276 5.67 3.02 -26.88
C LEU A 276 5.25 3.10 -28.35
N ILE A 277 4.20 3.88 -28.66
CA ILE A 277 3.70 4.06 -30.01
C ILE A 277 4.73 4.83 -30.89
N GLU A 278 5.37 5.85 -30.33
CA GLU A 278 6.39 6.67 -31.01
C GLU A 278 7.71 5.90 -31.19
N GLY A 279 8.04 5.00 -30.27
CA GLY A 279 9.24 4.16 -30.34
C GLY A 279 9.19 3.08 -31.42
N GLU A 280 8.00 2.63 -31.81
CA GLU A 280 7.81 1.67 -32.91
C GLU A 280 8.04 2.27 -34.31
N GLY A 281 8.05 3.59 -34.43
CA GLY A 281 8.27 4.28 -35.69
C GLY A 281 9.74 4.42 -36.08
N LYS A 282 10.64 3.87 -35.29
CA LYS A 282 12.11 3.87 -35.50
C LYS A 282 12.62 2.45 -35.63
#